data_eaa8201fee4bc7e67c46f16e53506dc9
#
_entry.id   eaa8201fee4bc7e67c46f16e53506dc9
#
_cell.length_a   1.000
_cell.length_b   1.000
_cell.length_c   1.000
_cell.angle_alpha   90.00
_cell.angle_beta   90.00
_cell.angle_gamma   90.00
#
_symmetry.space_group_name_H-M   'P 1'
#
loop_
_entity.id
_entity.type
_entity.pdbx_description
1 polymer ?
#
loop_
_entity_poly.entity_id
_entity_poly.type
_entity_poly.pdbx_seq_one_letter_code
_entity_poly.pdbx_strand_id
1 'polypeptide(L)'
;KHFSNHLGKWIDVIVHTPNKKSLLMWVNGKKIIDMENKMPGNSSFSSTNFGIYQPRANQMKAKGKKVGTKWNYEEASTVQILYIDEIRFADQCSQLNLVDLGYNCNKL
;
A
#
# COMPACT_ATOMS: atom_id res chain seq x y z
N LYS A 1 4.80 7.37 -9.22
CA LYS A 1 5.91 7.60 -8.28
C LYS A 1 6.46 6.26 -7.86
N HIS A 2 7.73 6.10 -8.00
CA HIS A 2 8.39 4.83 -7.82
C HIS A 2 8.77 4.62 -6.36
N PHE A 3 8.57 3.41 -5.86
CA PHE A 3 9.05 2.99 -4.55
C PHE A 3 10.58 2.80 -4.50
N SER A 4 11.28 3.07 -5.60
CA SER A 4 12.72 2.90 -5.71
C SER A 4 13.52 3.60 -4.60
N ASN A 5 13.04 4.75 -4.11
CA ASN A 5 13.69 5.48 -3.02
C ASN A 5 13.55 4.80 -1.65
N HIS A 6 12.71 3.78 -1.55
CA HIS A 6 12.44 3.04 -0.32
C HIS A 6 13.03 1.62 -0.33
N LEU A 7 13.60 1.19 -1.46
CA LEU A 7 14.22 -0.13 -1.53
C LEU A 7 15.40 -0.25 -0.55
N GLY A 8 15.46 -1.38 0.13
CA GLY A 8 16.49 -1.66 1.13
C GLY A 8 16.35 -0.87 2.44
N LYS A 9 15.22 -0.22 2.66
CA LYS A 9 14.94 0.57 3.87
C LYS A 9 13.63 0.13 4.50
N TRP A 10 13.56 0.22 5.82
CA TRP A 10 12.29 0.13 6.53
C TRP A 10 11.48 1.39 6.28
N ILE A 11 10.20 1.22 6.09
CA ILE A 11 9.24 2.30 5.93
C ILE A 11 8.06 2.10 6.86
N ASP A 12 7.57 3.19 7.43
CA ASP A 12 6.33 3.20 8.19
C ASP A 12 5.18 3.60 7.28
N VAL A 13 4.14 2.82 7.26
CA VAL A 13 2.92 3.11 6.51
C VAL A 13 1.75 3.20 7.49
N ILE A 14 1.08 4.35 7.48
CA ILE A 14 -0.14 4.57 8.27
C ILE A 14 -1.29 4.76 7.32
N VAL A 15 -2.35 4.00 7.51
CA VAL A 15 -3.59 4.10 6.73
C VAL A 15 -4.75 4.41 7.67
N HIS A 16 -5.52 5.42 7.33
CA HIS A 16 -6.69 5.82 8.08
C HIS A 16 -7.92 5.89 7.17
N THR A 17 -8.94 5.15 7.55
CA THR A 17 -10.24 5.09 6.85
C THR A 17 -11.35 5.46 7.82
N PRO A 18 -11.53 6.78 8.11
CA PRO A 18 -12.48 7.22 9.15
C PRO A 18 -13.94 6.95 8.80
N ASN A 19 -14.22 6.80 7.53
CA ASN A 19 -15.54 6.44 7.02
C ASN A 19 -15.44 5.77 5.65
N LYS A 20 -16.57 5.30 5.10
CA LYS A 20 -16.61 4.58 3.81
C LYS A 20 -16.20 5.44 2.60
N LYS A 21 -16.04 6.74 2.76
CA LYS A 21 -15.73 7.67 1.69
C LYS A 21 -14.35 8.31 1.81
N SER A 22 -13.57 7.91 2.81
CA SER A 22 -12.29 8.54 3.08
C SER A 22 -11.16 7.53 3.16
N LEU A 23 -10.06 7.86 2.53
CA LEU A 23 -8.79 7.15 2.60
C LEU A 23 -7.68 8.17 2.77
N LEU A 24 -6.95 8.07 3.86
CA LEU A 24 -5.76 8.86 4.12
C LEU A 24 -4.58 7.91 4.33
N MET A 25 -3.43 8.26 3.79
CA MET A 25 -2.24 7.41 3.89
C MET A 25 -0.99 8.26 4.06
N TRP A 26 -0.15 7.84 4.98
CA TRP A 26 1.16 8.43 5.24
C TRP A 26 2.26 7.40 5.05
N VAL A 27 3.37 7.85 4.55
CA VAL A 27 4.62 7.07 4.46
C VAL A 27 5.72 7.87 5.14
N ASN A 28 6.34 7.28 6.15
CA ASN A 28 7.35 7.92 6.99
C ASN A 28 6.89 9.30 7.50
N GLY A 29 5.64 9.39 7.95
CA GLY A 29 5.04 10.63 8.46
C GLY A 29 4.58 11.63 7.41
N LYS A 30 4.86 11.42 6.13
CA LYS A 30 4.40 12.29 5.05
C LYS A 30 3.10 11.78 4.46
N LYS A 31 2.06 12.61 4.47
CA LYS A 31 0.78 12.28 3.83
C LYS A 31 0.96 12.17 2.31
N ILE A 32 0.64 11.03 1.74
CA ILE A 32 0.74 10.74 0.31
C ILE A 32 -0.60 10.55 -0.37
N ILE A 33 -1.62 10.16 0.40
CA ILE A 33 -3.00 10.06 -0.07
C ILE A 33 -3.88 10.87 0.87
N ASP A 34 -4.69 11.75 0.29
CA ASP A 34 -5.69 12.53 0.98
C ASP A 34 -6.98 12.52 0.16
N MET A 35 -7.81 11.53 0.45
CA MET A 35 -9.11 11.34 -0.19
C MET A 35 -10.22 11.46 0.86
N GLU A 36 -10.20 12.51 1.65
CA GLU A 36 -11.24 12.77 2.63
C GLU A 36 -12.56 13.07 1.93
N ASN A 37 -13.57 12.20 2.18
CA ASN A 37 -14.90 12.25 1.56
C ASN A 37 -14.91 12.22 0.01
N LYS A 38 -13.84 11.76 -0.61
CA LYS A 38 -13.66 11.76 -2.07
C LYS A 38 -13.70 10.37 -2.70
N MET A 39 -13.81 9.32 -1.90
CA MET A 39 -13.91 7.96 -2.44
C MET A 39 -15.26 7.77 -3.13
N PRO A 40 -15.27 7.17 -4.34
CA PRO A 40 -16.53 6.98 -5.07
C PRO A 40 -17.43 5.93 -4.42
N GLY A 41 -18.73 6.21 -4.42
CA GLY A 41 -19.78 5.24 -4.12
C GLY A 41 -19.82 4.71 -2.70
N ASN A 42 -20.22 3.46 -2.56
CA ASN A 42 -20.35 2.74 -1.30
C ASN A 42 -19.12 1.89 -1.04
N SER A 43 -17.93 2.48 -1.11
CA SER A 43 -16.69 1.77 -0.80
C SER A 43 -16.75 1.23 0.63
N SER A 44 -16.61 -0.08 0.79
CA SER A 44 -16.48 -0.69 2.10
C SER A 44 -15.09 -1.26 2.26
N PHE A 45 -14.42 -0.88 3.33
CA PHE A 45 -13.13 -1.47 3.71
C PHE A 45 -13.41 -2.63 4.67
N SER A 46 -13.73 -3.80 4.12
CA SER A 46 -14.05 -4.99 4.90
C SER A 46 -12.85 -5.84 5.26
N SER A 47 -11.75 -5.66 4.53
CA SER A 47 -10.50 -6.39 4.79
C SER A 47 -9.29 -5.56 4.39
N THR A 48 -8.17 -5.83 5.05
CA THR A 48 -6.88 -5.23 4.72
C THR A 48 -5.91 -6.34 4.32
N ASN A 49 -5.29 -6.19 3.16
CA ASN A 49 -4.32 -7.13 2.65
C ASN A 49 -2.94 -6.49 2.59
N PHE A 50 -1.93 -7.23 3.03
CA PHE A 50 -0.54 -6.84 2.98
C PHE A 50 0.25 -7.82 2.13
N GLY A 51 1.23 -7.34 1.42
CA GLY A 51 2.14 -8.17 0.67
C GLY A 51 2.41 -7.66 -0.74
N ILE A 52 3.07 -8.49 -1.53
CA ILE A 52 3.33 -8.22 -2.92
C ILE A 52 2.20 -8.83 -3.75
N TYR A 53 1.52 -7.98 -4.49
CA TYR A 53 0.52 -8.42 -5.45
C TYR A 53 1.16 -8.46 -6.85
N GLN A 54 1.21 -9.66 -7.43
CA GLN A 54 1.57 -9.82 -8.83
C GLN A 54 0.30 -10.06 -9.65
N PRO A 55 -0.02 -9.17 -10.60
CA PRO A 55 -1.14 -9.38 -11.48
C PRO A 55 -0.94 -10.65 -12.32
N ARG A 56 -2.04 -11.27 -12.71
CA ARG A 56 -2.00 -12.43 -13.59
C ARG A 56 -1.24 -12.10 -14.87
N ALA A 57 -0.66 -13.11 -15.49
CA ALA A 57 0.15 -12.97 -16.69
C ALA A 57 -0.53 -12.16 -17.81
N ASN A 58 -1.84 -12.28 -17.99
CA ASN A 58 -2.60 -11.48 -18.95
C ASN A 58 -2.73 -10.00 -18.60
N GLN A 59 -2.53 -9.63 -17.34
CA GLN A 59 -2.55 -8.25 -16.86
C GLN A 59 -1.18 -7.58 -16.96
N MET A 60 -0.13 -8.36 -17.16
CA MET A 60 1.25 -7.87 -17.29
C MET A 60 1.65 -7.58 -18.75
N LYS A 61 0.68 -7.33 -19.61
CA LYS A 61 0.88 -7.09 -21.03
C LYS A 61 1.91 -6.00 -21.35
N ALA A 62 2.01 -4.98 -20.51
CA ALA A 62 2.94 -3.88 -20.69
C ALA A 62 4.42 -4.26 -20.49
N LYS A 63 4.69 -5.41 -19.86
CA LYS A 63 6.06 -5.85 -19.51
C LYS A 63 6.51 -7.12 -20.24
N GLY A 64 5.60 -7.79 -20.94
CA GLY A 64 5.91 -9.01 -21.66
C GLY A 64 5.97 -8.82 -23.17
N LYS A 65 6.69 -9.69 -23.85
CA LYS A 65 6.67 -9.78 -25.31
C LYS A 65 5.64 -10.81 -25.73
N LYS A 66 4.80 -10.43 -26.69
CA LYS A 66 3.83 -11.35 -27.28
C LYS A 66 4.53 -12.22 -28.32
N VAL A 67 4.42 -13.54 -28.16
CA VAL A 67 4.88 -14.52 -29.14
C VAL A 67 3.65 -15.27 -29.64
N GLY A 68 3.21 -14.98 -30.88
CA GLY A 68 1.96 -15.51 -31.39
C GLY A 68 0.77 -15.04 -30.56
N THR A 69 -0.02 -16.00 -30.00
CA THR A 69 -1.15 -15.73 -29.11
C THR A 69 -0.78 -15.73 -27.61
N LYS A 70 0.46 -16.06 -27.28
CA LYS A 70 0.94 -16.18 -25.89
C LYS A 70 1.87 -15.03 -25.56
N TRP A 71 1.78 -14.58 -24.29
CA TRP A 71 2.71 -13.61 -23.73
C TRP A 71 3.90 -14.33 -23.10
N ASN A 72 5.12 -13.85 -23.39
CA ASN A 72 6.32 -14.30 -22.71
C ASN A 72 6.59 -13.41 -21.48
N TYR A 73 6.61 -14.01 -20.31
CA TYR A 73 6.79 -13.32 -19.02
C TYR A 73 8.13 -13.57 -18.37
N GLU A 74 9.10 -14.14 -19.07
CA GLU A 74 10.43 -14.43 -18.51
C GLU A 74 11.09 -13.20 -17.88
N GLU A 75 10.94 -12.03 -18.52
CA GLU A 75 11.47 -10.76 -18.00
C GLU A 75 10.67 -10.21 -16.81
N ALA A 76 9.47 -10.71 -16.57
CA ALA A 76 8.63 -10.29 -15.47
C ALA A 76 8.80 -11.15 -14.21
N SER A 77 9.52 -12.26 -14.29
CA SER A 77 9.74 -13.21 -13.20
C SER A 77 10.98 -12.87 -12.37
N THR A 78 11.16 -11.61 -12.00
CA THR A 78 12.19 -11.23 -11.03
C THR A 78 11.75 -11.64 -9.63
N VAL A 79 12.69 -12.12 -8.82
CA VAL A 79 12.44 -12.39 -7.40
C VAL A 79 12.16 -11.06 -6.70
N GLN A 80 11.03 -10.99 -6.02
CA GLN A 80 10.63 -9.85 -5.20
C GLN A 80 10.52 -10.32 -3.75
N ILE A 81 11.11 -9.58 -2.83
CA ILE A 81 11.11 -9.90 -1.41
C ILE A 81 10.56 -8.68 -0.66
N LEU A 82 9.53 -8.92 0.16
CA LEU A 82 8.96 -7.95 1.08
C LEU A 82 9.11 -8.46 2.51
N TYR A 83 9.70 -7.65 3.36
CA TYR A 83 9.76 -7.91 4.80
C TYR A 83 8.72 -7.07 5.49
N ILE A 84 7.96 -7.69 6.39
CA ILE A 84 6.98 -7.02 7.25
C ILE A 84 7.41 -7.27 8.68
N ASP A 85 7.65 -6.21 9.44
CA ASP A 85 8.03 -6.31 10.84
C ASP A 85 6.81 -6.31 11.74
N GLU A 86 6.08 -5.20 11.78
CA GLU A 86 4.99 -5.01 12.72
C GLU A 86 3.73 -4.50 12.03
N ILE A 87 2.58 -5.05 12.42
CA ILE A 87 1.27 -4.61 11.96
C ILE A 87 0.42 -4.28 13.19
N ARG A 88 -0.17 -3.07 13.21
CA ARG A 88 -1.06 -2.60 14.26
C ARG A 88 -2.41 -2.21 13.68
N PHE A 89 -3.47 -2.60 14.35
CA PHE A 89 -4.84 -2.21 14.04
C PHE A 89 -5.52 -1.59 15.25
N ALA A 90 -6.28 -0.54 15.04
CA ALA A 90 -7.09 0.07 16.08
C ALA A 90 -8.25 0.86 15.48
N ASP A 91 -9.30 1.06 16.26
CA ASP A 91 -10.42 1.93 15.90
C ASP A 91 -10.06 3.42 16.05
N GLN A 92 -9.11 3.72 16.92
CA GLN A 92 -8.65 5.08 17.18
C GLN A 92 -7.13 5.16 17.14
N CYS A 93 -6.62 6.25 16.63
CA CYS A 93 -5.17 6.47 16.51
C CYS A 93 -4.44 6.35 17.86
N SER A 94 -5.06 6.83 18.94
CA SER A 94 -4.48 6.73 20.30
C SER A 94 -4.19 5.30 20.75
N GLN A 95 -4.90 4.33 20.22
CA GLN A 95 -4.71 2.92 20.55
C GLN A 95 -3.55 2.26 19.77
N LEU A 96 -3.04 2.93 18.75
CA LEU A 96 -1.92 2.42 17.93
C LEU A 96 -0.56 2.60 18.60
N ASN A 97 -0.48 3.39 19.66
CA ASN A 97 0.77 3.69 20.35
C ASN A 97 1.88 4.19 19.40
N LEU A 98 1.54 5.13 18.54
CA LEU A 98 2.45 5.64 17.50
C LEU A 98 3.61 6.46 18.06
N VAL A 99 3.54 6.85 19.33
CA VAL A 99 4.59 7.64 20.00
C VAL A 99 5.92 6.89 20.05
N ASP A 100 5.89 5.57 20.24
CA ASP A 100 7.12 4.75 20.25
C ASP A 100 7.78 4.65 18.87
N LEU A 101 7.05 4.98 17.80
CA LEU A 101 7.55 5.12 16.43
C LEU A 101 7.90 6.57 16.05
N GLY A 102 7.72 7.51 16.96
CA GLY A 102 8.02 8.93 16.73
C GLY A 102 6.89 9.73 16.07
N TYR A 103 5.68 9.22 16.05
CA TYR A 103 4.53 9.89 15.43
C TYR A 103 3.53 10.39 16.47
N ASN A 104 2.85 11.49 16.15
CA ASN A 104 1.83 12.07 16.98
C ASN A 104 0.48 12.09 16.23
N CYS A 105 -0.54 11.44 16.79
CA CYS A 105 -1.87 11.38 16.21
C CYS A 105 -2.47 12.76 15.92
N ASN A 106 -2.16 13.77 16.72
CA ASN A 106 -2.68 15.12 16.53
C ASN A 106 -2.07 15.85 15.32
N LYS A 107 -1.00 15.31 14.75
CA LYS A 107 -0.29 15.87 13.59
C LYS A 107 -0.49 15.09 12.29
N LEU A 108 -1.28 14.04 12.36
CA LEU A 108 -1.62 13.21 11.20
C LEU A 108 -2.88 13.67 10.47
#